data_c64031a69d6d9cae940cbbbe9b2da233
#
_entry.id   c64031a69d6d9cae940cbbbe9b2da233
#
_cell.length_a   1.000
_cell.length_b   1.000
_cell.length_c   1.000
_cell.angle_alpha   90.00
_cell.angle_beta   90.00
_cell.angle_gamma   90.00
#
_symmetry.space_group_name_H-M   'P 1'
#
loop_
_entity.id
_entity.type
_entity.pdbx_description
1 polymer ?
#
loop_
_entity_poly.entity_id
_entity_poly.type
_entity_poly.pdbx_seq_one_letter_code
_entity_poly.pdbx_strand_id
1 'polypeptide(L)'
;MPKPGELTFVAPRGAKKPPRHLADLTPAERKDAVAAIGEKPFRAKQLSQHYFARYAHDPEQWTDIPAGSRAKLHQELLPELMTVVRHLSTDQGTTRKTLWRLFDGTLVESVLMRYPDRVTMCISSQAGCGMNCPFCATGQAGLDRNLSTAEIVHQIVDGMRALRDGEVPGGPSRLSNIVFMGMGEPLANYNRVVGAIRRLTDPEPDGLGLSQRGITVSTVGLVPAIHRFADEGFKCRLAISLHAPDDELRDTLVPVNTRWKVREVLDAGFEYVEKSGRRLSIEYALIRDINDQAWRGDRLGRLLKGKPVHVNLIPLNPTPGSKWTASRPEDEKAFVEAIAAHGVPVTVRDTRGQEIDGACGQLAATER
;
A
#
# COMPACT_ATOMS: atom_id res chain seq x y z
N MET A 1 5.75 11.55 -20.32
CA MET A 1 5.04 10.31 -20.05
C MET A 1 5.88 9.14 -20.53
N PRO A 2 5.98 8.04 -19.76
CA PRO A 2 6.67 6.85 -20.21
C PRO A 2 6.01 6.29 -21.47
N LYS A 3 6.79 5.65 -22.34
CA LYS A 3 6.23 4.99 -23.52
C LYS A 3 5.39 3.78 -23.08
N PRO A 4 4.31 3.42 -23.79
CA PRO A 4 3.55 2.22 -23.49
C PRO A 4 4.46 0.98 -23.37
N GLY A 5 4.34 0.24 -22.26
CA GLY A 5 5.17 -0.94 -21.98
C GLY A 5 6.56 -0.66 -21.39
N GLU A 6 6.98 0.60 -21.25
CA GLU A 6 8.27 0.95 -20.65
C GLU A 6 8.19 0.86 -19.13
N LEU A 7 9.09 0.07 -18.51
CA LEU A 7 9.18 -0.12 -17.08
C LEU A 7 10.22 0.83 -16.47
N THR A 8 9.83 1.50 -15.37
CA THR A 8 10.72 2.39 -14.62
C THR A 8 10.91 1.86 -13.20
N PHE A 9 12.06 1.28 -12.91
CA PHE A 9 12.40 0.75 -11.58
C PHE A 9 13.14 1.76 -10.68
N VAL A 10 13.68 2.80 -11.26
CA VAL A 10 14.50 3.80 -10.57
C VAL A 10 13.85 5.16 -10.75
N ALA A 11 13.73 5.91 -9.66
CA ALA A 11 13.23 7.28 -9.71
C ALA A 11 14.07 8.16 -10.65
N PRO A 12 13.46 9.16 -11.30
CA PRO A 12 14.17 10.11 -12.15
C PRO A 12 15.37 10.74 -11.45
N ARG A 13 16.40 11.10 -12.23
CA ARG A 13 17.56 11.83 -11.71
C ARG A 13 17.09 13.19 -11.17
N GLY A 14 17.56 13.55 -9.97
CA GLY A 14 17.20 14.83 -9.33
C GLY A 14 16.04 14.74 -8.35
N ALA A 15 15.43 13.55 -8.14
CA ALA A 15 14.46 13.38 -7.08
C ALA A 15 15.08 13.75 -5.73
N LYS A 16 14.45 14.67 -5.01
CA LYS A 16 14.91 15.15 -3.70
C LYS A 16 14.77 14.05 -2.66
N LYS A 17 15.70 14.00 -1.70
CA LYS A 17 15.58 13.11 -0.54
C LYS A 17 14.76 13.80 0.54
N PRO A 18 13.83 13.09 1.20
CA PRO A 18 13.08 13.67 2.30
C PRO A 18 14.00 14.02 3.47
N PRO A 19 13.60 14.98 4.32
CA PRO A 19 14.28 15.26 5.58
C PRO A 19 14.40 13.99 6.42
N ARG A 20 15.42 13.91 7.26
CA ARG A 20 15.58 12.81 8.20
C ARG A 20 14.41 12.82 9.20
N HIS A 21 13.80 11.68 9.42
CA HIS A 21 12.68 11.59 10.34
C HIS A 21 12.83 10.40 11.28
N LEU A 22 12.29 10.50 12.49
CA LEU A 22 12.35 9.48 13.54
C LEU A 22 11.91 8.09 13.04
N ALA A 23 10.85 8.03 12.22
CA ALA A 23 10.30 6.77 11.72
C ALA A 23 11.19 6.10 10.65
N ASP A 24 12.14 6.81 10.04
CA ASP A 24 13.15 6.20 9.17
C ASP A 24 14.22 5.42 9.94
N LEU A 25 14.33 5.67 11.25
CA LEU A 25 15.41 5.18 12.10
C LEU A 25 14.97 3.98 12.93
N THR A 26 15.90 3.07 13.17
CA THR A 26 15.76 2.02 14.18
C THR A 26 15.82 2.62 15.59
N PRO A 27 15.34 1.92 16.63
CA PRO A 27 15.41 2.43 18.01
C PRO A 27 16.84 2.78 18.47
N ALA A 28 17.87 2.05 17.99
CA ALA A 28 19.26 2.37 18.27
C ALA A 28 19.70 3.67 17.58
N GLU A 29 19.45 3.77 16.27
CA GLU A 29 19.78 4.96 15.48
C GLU A 29 19.05 6.23 15.98
N ARG A 30 17.85 6.10 16.58
CA ARG A 30 17.15 7.23 17.22
C ARG A 30 17.92 7.80 18.40
N LYS A 31 18.48 6.92 19.24
CA LYS A 31 19.33 7.35 20.38
C LYS A 31 20.56 8.09 19.91
N ASP A 32 21.22 7.55 18.89
CA ASP A 32 22.41 8.18 18.30
C ASP A 32 22.08 9.53 17.66
N ALA A 33 20.93 9.60 16.97
CA ALA A 33 20.45 10.84 16.35
C ALA A 33 20.14 11.93 17.39
N VAL A 34 19.51 11.57 18.51
CA VAL A 34 19.22 12.47 19.62
C VAL A 34 20.53 12.94 20.28
N ALA A 35 21.49 12.03 20.49
CA ALA A 35 22.79 12.39 21.06
C ALA A 35 23.58 13.32 20.12
N ALA A 36 23.52 13.09 18.81
CA ALA A 36 24.23 13.91 17.81
C ALA A 36 23.77 15.39 17.79
N ILE A 37 22.56 15.67 18.21
CA ILE A 37 22.04 17.04 18.36
C ILE A 37 22.26 17.62 19.78
N GLY A 38 23.03 16.96 20.62
CA GLY A 38 23.35 17.43 21.98
C GLY A 38 22.27 17.19 23.03
N GLU A 39 21.27 16.36 22.71
CA GLU A 39 20.23 15.96 23.64
C GLU A 39 20.51 14.62 24.33
N LYS A 40 19.89 14.37 25.47
CA LYS A 40 20.09 13.11 26.20
C LYS A 40 19.47 11.94 25.45
N PRO A 41 20.17 10.79 25.23
CA PRO A 41 19.70 9.67 24.41
C PRO A 41 18.32 9.11 24.79
N PHE A 42 17.92 9.20 26.07
CA PHE A 42 16.60 8.73 26.51
C PHE A 42 15.43 9.54 25.91
N ARG A 43 15.70 10.77 25.41
CA ARG A 43 14.69 11.58 24.69
C ARG A 43 14.16 10.87 23.44
N ALA A 44 14.96 9.97 22.84
CA ALA A 44 14.51 9.15 21.72
C ALA A 44 13.26 8.33 22.05
N LYS A 45 13.20 7.79 23.29
CA LYS A 45 12.04 7.04 23.76
C LYS A 45 10.83 7.96 23.99
N GLN A 46 11.03 9.16 24.52
CA GLN A 46 9.96 10.15 24.70
C GLN A 46 9.37 10.57 23.34
N LEU A 47 10.24 10.90 22.35
CA LEU A 47 9.78 11.22 21.00
C LEU A 47 9.01 10.04 20.35
N SER A 48 9.54 8.83 20.51
CA SER A 48 8.87 7.63 20.01
C SER A 48 7.48 7.46 20.66
N GLN A 49 7.37 7.70 21.96
CA GLN A 49 6.09 7.66 22.68
C GLN A 49 5.09 8.69 22.14
N HIS A 50 5.53 9.92 21.88
CA HIS A 50 4.66 10.95 21.30
C HIS A 50 4.23 10.57 19.87
N TYR A 51 5.16 10.15 19.04
CA TYR A 51 4.87 9.87 17.63
C TYR A 51 4.06 8.59 17.42
N PHE A 52 4.49 7.45 18.00
CA PHE A 52 3.89 6.14 17.71
C PHE A 52 2.73 5.76 18.62
N ALA A 53 2.75 6.18 19.89
CA ALA A 53 1.71 5.77 20.83
C ALA A 53 0.65 6.86 21.07
N ARG A 54 1.05 8.13 21.02
CA ARG A 54 0.12 9.25 21.25
C ARG A 54 -0.33 9.94 19.95
N TYR A 55 0.31 9.65 18.82
CA TYR A 55 0.07 10.27 17.50
C TYR A 55 0.14 11.81 17.57
N ALA A 56 0.99 12.34 18.45
CA ALA A 56 1.14 13.75 18.75
C ALA A 56 2.34 14.33 17.98
N HIS A 57 2.05 15.17 16.98
CA HIS A 57 3.07 15.85 16.17
C HIS A 57 3.43 17.23 16.73
N ASP A 58 2.48 17.88 17.41
CA ASP A 58 2.67 19.21 17.96
C ASP A 58 3.62 19.17 19.16
N PRO A 59 4.79 19.86 19.11
CA PRO A 59 5.74 19.92 20.20
C PRO A 59 5.16 20.48 21.51
N GLU A 60 4.14 21.31 21.44
CA GLU A 60 3.49 21.86 22.64
C GLU A 60 2.78 20.80 23.47
N GLN A 61 2.42 19.67 22.86
CA GLN A 61 1.82 18.52 23.56
C GLN A 61 2.86 17.63 24.26
N TRP A 62 4.16 17.89 24.09
CA TRP A 62 5.23 17.04 24.66
C TRP A 62 5.63 17.50 26.07
N THR A 63 4.69 17.38 26.99
CA THR A 63 4.82 17.92 28.35
C THR A 63 5.95 17.29 29.19
N ASP A 64 6.40 16.07 28.82
CA ASP A 64 7.50 15.35 29.46
C ASP A 64 8.88 15.70 28.84
N ILE A 65 8.91 16.60 27.83
CA ILE A 65 10.12 17.14 27.21
C ILE A 65 10.25 18.64 27.60
N PRO A 66 11.41 19.09 28.11
CA PRO A 66 11.62 20.50 28.42
C PRO A 66 11.36 21.41 27.21
N ALA A 67 10.69 22.54 27.45
CA ALA A 67 10.29 23.47 26.39
C ALA A 67 11.48 23.90 25.50
N GLY A 68 12.66 24.15 26.13
CA GLY A 68 13.87 24.52 25.38
C GLY A 68 14.42 23.46 24.41
N SER A 69 14.02 22.17 24.60
CA SER A 69 14.46 21.07 23.73
C SER A 69 13.46 20.74 22.62
N ARG A 70 12.19 21.10 22.79
CA ARG A 70 11.07 20.67 21.90
C ARG A 70 11.27 21.12 20.46
N ALA A 71 11.53 22.41 20.25
CA ALA A 71 11.69 22.98 18.89
C ALA A 71 12.82 22.30 18.14
N LYS A 72 13.98 22.10 18.79
CA LYS A 72 15.15 21.45 18.17
C LYS A 72 14.86 19.98 17.83
N LEU A 73 14.30 19.23 18.76
CA LEU A 73 13.94 17.83 18.55
C LEU A 73 12.90 17.66 17.44
N HIS A 74 11.92 18.57 17.36
CA HIS A 74 10.94 18.59 16.30
C HIS A 74 11.59 18.84 14.94
N GLN A 75 12.36 19.93 14.83
CA GLN A 75 13.02 20.32 13.58
C GLN A 75 13.94 19.22 13.02
N GLU A 76 14.69 18.54 13.88
CA GLU A 76 15.74 17.58 13.47
C GLU A 76 15.24 16.14 13.28
N LEU A 77 14.17 15.74 14.01
CA LEU A 77 13.76 14.34 14.06
C LEU A 77 12.27 14.10 13.74
N LEU A 78 11.45 15.13 13.76
CA LEU A 78 10.03 15.06 13.42
C LEU A 78 9.62 16.21 12.49
N PRO A 79 10.45 16.57 11.47
CA PRO A 79 10.08 17.61 10.53
C PRO A 79 8.81 17.23 9.77
N GLU A 80 8.08 18.22 9.32
CA GLU A 80 6.90 18.00 8.48
C GLU A 80 7.30 17.37 7.14
N LEU A 81 6.89 16.13 6.89
CA LEU A 81 7.19 15.37 5.68
C LEU A 81 6.15 15.56 4.60
N MET A 82 4.91 15.77 5.01
CA MET A 82 3.76 15.85 4.12
C MET A 82 2.62 16.62 4.79
N THR A 83 1.91 17.41 4.00
CA THR A 83 0.75 18.19 4.42
C THR A 83 -0.51 17.67 3.73
N VAL A 84 -1.64 17.77 4.42
CA VAL A 84 -2.94 17.46 3.82
C VAL A 84 -3.32 18.58 2.86
N VAL A 85 -3.55 18.23 1.59
CA VAL A 85 -4.12 19.15 0.60
C VAL A 85 -5.64 19.19 0.76
N ARG A 86 -6.25 18.00 0.83
CA ARG A 86 -7.70 17.85 1.04
C ARG A 86 -8.06 16.45 1.53
N HIS A 87 -9.22 16.37 2.17
CA HIS A 87 -9.94 15.14 2.43
C HIS A 87 -11.17 15.07 1.53
N LEU A 88 -11.41 13.90 0.94
CA LEU A 88 -12.67 13.56 0.27
C LEU A 88 -13.30 12.40 1.02
N SER A 89 -14.62 12.45 1.22
CA SER A 89 -15.34 11.41 1.95
C SER A 89 -16.55 10.92 1.17
N THR A 90 -16.82 9.63 1.24
CA THR A 90 -17.99 8.96 0.68
C THR A 90 -18.46 7.84 1.63
N ASP A 91 -19.42 7.02 1.20
CA ASP A 91 -19.98 5.94 2.03
C ASP A 91 -20.45 6.46 3.40
N GLN A 92 -21.20 7.57 3.41
CA GLN A 92 -21.68 8.25 4.63
C GLN A 92 -20.51 8.69 5.57
N GLY A 93 -19.36 9.04 5.01
CA GLY A 93 -18.18 9.47 5.75
C GLY A 93 -17.29 8.33 6.26
N THR A 94 -17.67 7.07 6.06
CA THR A 94 -16.88 5.91 6.52
C THR A 94 -15.69 5.59 5.63
N THR A 95 -15.63 6.15 4.42
CA THR A 95 -14.48 6.11 3.52
C THR A 95 -13.92 7.51 3.34
N ARG A 96 -12.65 7.71 3.68
CA ARG A 96 -11.94 8.99 3.56
C ARG A 96 -10.67 8.83 2.73
N LYS A 97 -10.60 9.52 1.59
CA LYS A 97 -9.40 9.67 0.79
C LYS A 97 -8.68 10.96 1.22
N THR A 98 -7.39 10.86 1.48
CA THR A 98 -6.53 12.01 1.79
C THR A 98 -5.54 12.21 0.67
N LEU A 99 -5.52 13.42 0.08
CA LEU A 99 -4.49 13.88 -0.83
C LEU A 99 -3.41 14.59 -0.02
N TRP A 100 -2.19 14.12 -0.15
CA TRP A 100 -1.00 14.62 0.50
C TRP A 100 -0.10 15.36 -0.46
N ARG A 101 0.47 16.47 0.00
CA ARG A 101 1.62 17.12 -0.65
C ARG A 101 2.86 16.79 0.17
N LEU A 102 3.82 16.15 -0.48
CA LEU A 102 5.09 15.79 0.13
C LEU A 102 6.01 17.01 0.21
N PHE A 103 7.09 16.93 0.99
CA PHE A 103 8.05 18.02 1.23
C PHE A 103 8.63 18.65 -0.05
N ASP A 104 8.65 17.91 -1.14
CA ASP A 104 9.18 18.33 -2.46
C ASP A 104 8.08 18.80 -3.44
N GLY A 105 6.83 18.83 -2.99
CA GLY A 105 5.66 19.23 -3.76
C GLY A 105 4.98 18.11 -4.53
N THR A 106 5.57 16.90 -4.59
CA THR A 106 4.90 15.75 -5.22
C THR A 106 3.66 15.33 -4.41
N LEU A 107 2.70 14.71 -5.10
CA LEU A 107 1.42 14.34 -4.51
C LEU A 107 1.29 12.82 -4.36
N VAL A 108 0.67 12.39 -3.27
CA VAL A 108 0.27 10.99 -3.07
C VAL A 108 -1.09 10.93 -2.39
N GLU A 109 -1.75 9.78 -2.49
CA GLU A 109 -3.06 9.55 -1.88
C GLU A 109 -3.03 8.34 -0.95
N SER A 110 -3.87 8.39 0.08
CA SER A 110 -4.18 7.26 0.95
C SER A 110 -5.68 7.21 1.21
N VAL A 111 -6.20 6.00 1.54
CA VAL A 111 -7.64 5.82 1.76
C VAL A 111 -7.88 5.07 3.06
N LEU A 112 -8.62 5.68 3.98
CA LEU A 112 -9.10 5.07 5.21
C LEU A 112 -10.54 4.61 5.01
N MET A 113 -10.80 3.33 5.24
CA MET A 113 -12.10 2.70 5.04
C MET A 113 -12.54 2.00 6.32
N ARG A 114 -13.69 2.40 6.84
CA ARG A 114 -14.32 1.77 7.99
C ARG A 114 -15.45 0.86 7.53
N TYR A 115 -15.34 -0.41 7.88
CA TYR A 115 -16.37 -1.42 7.72
C TYR A 115 -17.02 -1.70 9.08
N PRO A 116 -18.17 -2.38 9.13
CA PRO A 116 -18.80 -2.74 10.40
C PRO A 116 -17.90 -3.55 11.35
N ASP A 117 -17.04 -4.41 10.81
CA ASP A 117 -16.22 -5.38 11.52
C ASP A 117 -14.72 -5.05 11.56
N ARG A 118 -14.28 -4.06 10.76
CA ARG A 118 -12.85 -3.74 10.62
C ARG A 118 -12.62 -2.34 10.11
N VAL A 119 -11.41 -1.85 10.33
CA VAL A 119 -10.91 -0.62 9.69
C VAL A 119 -9.68 -0.95 8.86
N THR A 120 -9.69 -0.52 7.61
CA THR A 120 -8.61 -0.76 6.63
C THR A 120 -8.01 0.57 6.17
N MET A 121 -6.68 0.64 6.13
CA MET A 121 -5.94 1.75 5.53
C MET A 121 -5.25 1.27 4.26
N CYS A 122 -5.59 1.87 3.11
CA CYS A 122 -4.88 1.70 1.85
C CYS A 122 -3.82 2.79 1.74
N ILE A 123 -2.56 2.39 1.62
CA ILE A 123 -1.41 3.30 1.66
C ILE A 123 -0.58 3.23 0.39
N SER A 124 0.04 4.35 0.07
CA SER A 124 0.97 4.50 -1.04
C SER A 124 2.40 4.23 -0.62
N SER A 125 3.18 3.64 -1.52
CA SER A 125 4.61 3.34 -1.34
C SER A 125 5.53 4.15 -2.26
N GLN A 126 4.96 4.76 -3.30
CA GLN A 126 5.67 5.62 -4.26
C GLN A 126 4.77 6.80 -4.63
N ALA A 127 5.36 7.91 -5.05
CA ALA A 127 4.68 8.95 -5.82
C ALA A 127 4.72 8.51 -7.29
N GLY A 128 3.54 8.20 -7.85
CA GLY A 128 3.43 7.54 -9.14
C GLY A 128 3.77 6.05 -9.10
N CYS A 129 3.90 5.41 -10.27
CA CYS A 129 4.26 4.00 -10.39
C CYS A 129 4.97 3.71 -11.72
N GLY A 130 6.11 3.05 -11.65
CA GLY A 130 6.91 2.72 -12.83
C GLY A 130 6.51 1.42 -13.55
N MET A 131 5.42 0.76 -13.14
CA MET A 131 5.01 -0.52 -13.74
C MET A 131 4.18 -0.36 -15.01
N ASN A 132 3.71 0.85 -15.30
CA ASN A 132 3.04 1.24 -16.54
C ASN A 132 1.86 0.33 -16.95
N CYS A 133 1.09 -0.14 -15.97
CA CYS A 133 -0.13 -0.90 -16.22
C CYS A 133 -1.19 0.03 -16.84
N PRO A 134 -1.68 -0.24 -18.06
CA PRO A 134 -2.49 0.72 -18.80
C PRO A 134 -3.92 0.91 -18.26
N PHE A 135 -4.41 0.00 -17.39
CA PHE A 135 -5.70 0.12 -16.73
C PHE A 135 -5.65 0.86 -15.38
N CYS A 136 -4.45 1.29 -14.92
CA CYS A 136 -4.24 1.92 -13.63
C CYS A 136 -3.83 3.39 -13.82
N ALA A 137 -4.57 4.32 -13.23
CA ALA A 137 -4.27 5.75 -13.32
C ALA A 137 -2.86 6.08 -12.80
N THR A 138 -2.46 5.50 -11.67
CA THR A 138 -1.10 5.67 -11.12
C THR A 138 -0.02 5.16 -12.07
N GLY A 139 -0.27 4.01 -12.73
CA GLY A 139 0.68 3.44 -13.70
C GLY A 139 0.86 4.31 -14.95
N GLN A 140 -0.22 4.92 -15.41
CA GLN A 140 -0.19 5.83 -16.57
C GLN A 140 0.55 7.14 -16.27
N ALA A 141 0.56 7.61 -15.02
CA ALA A 141 1.25 8.82 -14.61
C ALA A 141 2.79 8.68 -14.61
N GLY A 142 3.29 7.45 -14.51
CA GLY A 142 4.73 7.18 -14.36
C GLY A 142 5.19 7.28 -12.91
N LEU A 143 6.51 7.21 -12.69
CA LEU A 143 7.15 7.23 -11.38
C LEU A 143 7.87 8.56 -11.14
N ASP A 144 7.46 9.29 -10.12
CA ASP A 144 8.16 10.50 -9.66
C ASP A 144 9.29 10.12 -8.69
N ARG A 145 8.97 9.42 -7.60
CA ARG A 145 9.95 8.92 -6.63
C ARG A 145 9.40 7.86 -5.67
N ASN A 146 10.33 7.20 -4.99
CA ASN A 146 10.01 6.35 -3.86
C ASN A 146 9.68 7.18 -2.61
N LEU A 147 8.70 6.73 -1.82
CA LEU A 147 8.46 7.27 -0.48
C LEU A 147 9.52 6.77 0.50
N SER A 148 9.86 7.59 1.51
CA SER A 148 10.65 7.13 2.65
C SER A 148 9.82 6.22 3.56
N THR A 149 10.49 5.50 4.45
CA THR A 149 9.83 4.73 5.51
C THR A 149 8.91 5.62 6.34
N ALA A 150 9.37 6.82 6.69
CA ALA A 150 8.61 7.77 7.48
C ALA A 150 7.36 8.30 6.74
N GLU A 151 7.46 8.60 5.45
CA GLU A 151 6.31 9.03 4.64
C GLU A 151 5.26 7.93 4.50
N ILE A 152 5.69 6.66 4.39
CA ILE A 152 4.77 5.51 4.39
C ILE A 152 4.07 5.38 5.75
N VAL A 153 4.84 5.42 6.86
CA VAL A 153 4.31 5.29 8.23
C VAL A 153 3.41 6.45 8.60
N HIS A 154 3.73 7.66 8.15
CA HIS A 154 2.95 8.87 8.47
C HIS A 154 1.50 8.78 8.00
N GLN A 155 1.23 8.20 6.83
CA GLN A 155 -0.14 7.97 6.34
C GLN A 155 -0.97 7.17 7.37
N ILE A 156 -0.34 6.19 8.01
CA ILE A 156 -1.00 5.31 8.99
C ILE A 156 -1.17 6.02 10.32
N VAL A 157 -0.15 6.75 10.78
CA VAL A 157 -0.22 7.55 12.03
C VAL A 157 -1.35 8.58 11.94
N ASP A 158 -1.51 9.25 10.79
CA ASP A 158 -2.62 10.17 10.56
C ASP A 158 -3.98 9.47 10.59
N GLY A 159 -4.10 8.33 9.92
CA GLY A 159 -5.31 7.52 9.95
C GLY A 159 -5.69 7.06 11.36
N MET A 160 -4.70 6.66 12.17
CA MET A 160 -4.91 6.27 13.56
C MET A 160 -5.32 7.47 14.44
N ARG A 161 -4.75 8.66 14.20
CA ARG A 161 -5.16 9.90 14.85
C ARG A 161 -6.61 10.22 14.53
N ALA A 162 -6.99 10.19 13.24
CA ALA A 162 -8.35 10.45 12.80
C ALA A 162 -9.39 9.50 13.43
N LEU A 163 -9.02 8.22 13.59
CA LEU A 163 -9.89 7.24 14.26
C LEU A 163 -10.01 7.51 15.77
N ARG A 164 -8.90 7.87 16.42
CA ARG A 164 -8.89 8.24 17.85
C ARG A 164 -9.74 9.48 18.11
N ASP A 165 -9.61 10.48 17.26
CA ASP A 165 -10.26 11.78 17.42
C ASP A 165 -11.71 11.79 16.92
N GLY A 166 -12.20 10.65 16.37
CA GLY A 166 -13.59 10.49 15.92
C GLY A 166 -13.91 11.23 14.63
N GLU A 167 -12.89 11.57 13.81
CA GLU A 167 -13.06 12.25 12.52
C GLU A 167 -13.74 11.36 11.46
N VAL A 168 -13.80 10.06 11.70
CA VAL A 168 -14.50 9.09 10.85
C VAL A 168 -15.71 8.54 11.61
N PRO A 169 -16.93 8.60 11.04
CA PRO A 169 -18.16 8.16 11.71
C PRO A 169 -18.07 6.76 12.29
N GLY A 170 -18.75 6.54 13.44
CA GLY A 170 -18.79 5.25 14.14
C GLY A 170 -17.96 5.24 15.44
N GLY A 171 -17.44 6.39 15.89
CA GLY A 171 -16.70 6.56 17.15
C GLY A 171 -15.25 6.06 17.09
N PRO A 172 -14.50 6.20 18.18
CA PRO A 172 -13.12 5.71 18.25
C PRO A 172 -13.01 4.23 17.89
N SER A 173 -12.02 3.87 17.09
CA SER A 173 -11.81 2.49 16.63
C SER A 173 -10.32 2.24 16.40
N ARG A 174 -9.93 0.98 16.43
CA ARG A 174 -8.57 0.56 16.16
C ARG A 174 -8.40 0.21 14.68
N LEU A 175 -7.31 0.68 14.08
CA LEU A 175 -6.90 0.23 12.76
C LEU A 175 -6.52 -1.26 12.81
N SER A 176 -7.18 -2.09 12.00
CA SER A 176 -6.99 -3.55 12.01
C SER A 176 -6.27 -4.08 10.77
N ASN A 177 -6.42 -3.41 9.63
CA ASN A 177 -5.83 -3.83 8.37
C ASN A 177 -5.09 -2.69 7.67
N ILE A 178 -3.93 -3.03 7.10
CA ILE A 178 -3.15 -2.14 6.24
C ILE A 178 -2.90 -2.85 4.93
N VAL A 179 -3.17 -2.19 3.82
CA VAL A 179 -2.93 -2.74 2.49
C VAL A 179 -2.03 -1.79 1.69
N PHE A 180 -0.90 -2.30 1.22
CA PHE A 180 -0.02 -1.59 0.29
C PHE A 180 -0.60 -1.75 -1.13
N MET A 181 -1.73 -1.11 -1.38
CA MET A 181 -2.48 -1.16 -2.63
C MET A 181 -2.85 0.24 -3.15
N GLY A 182 -2.22 1.28 -2.57
CA GLY A 182 -2.28 2.65 -3.05
C GLY A 182 -1.35 2.87 -4.24
N MET A 183 -0.74 4.05 -4.31
CA MET A 183 0.16 4.40 -5.39
C MET A 183 1.51 3.70 -5.25
N GLY A 184 2.00 3.14 -6.37
CA GLY A 184 3.32 2.53 -6.48
C GLY A 184 3.34 0.99 -6.41
N GLU A 185 4.49 0.43 -6.81
CA GLU A 185 4.82 -0.98 -6.62
C GLU A 185 5.65 -1.12 -5.33
N PRO A 186 5.08 -1.73 -4.27
CA PRO A 186 5.77 -1.80 -2.98
C PRO A 186 7.13 -2.49 -3.04
N LEU A 187 7.25 -3.57 -3.80
CA LEU A 187 8.49 -4.32 -3.89
C LEU A 187 9.56 -3.64 -4.77
N ALA A 188 9.21 -2.62 -5.54
CA ALA A 188 10.19 -1.73 -6.19
C ALA A 188 10.78 -0.71 -5.20
N ASN A 189 10.06 -0.40 -4.10
CA ASN A 189 10.56 0.41 -2.99
C ASN A 189 10.94 -0.45 -1.76
N TYR A 190 11.56 -1.57 -2.01
CA TYR A 190 11.73 -2.69 -1.08
C TYR A 190 12.19 -2.30 0.32
N ASN A 191 13.36 -1.65 0.41
CA ASN A 191 13.99 -1.37 1.71
C ASN A 191 13.13 -0.43 2.57
N ARG A 192 12.41 0.52 1.97
CA ARG A 192 11.56 1.47 2.67
C ARG A 192 10.26 0.81 3.12
N VAL A 193 9.69 -0.08 2.29
CA VAL A 193 8.51 -0.86 2.65
C VAL A 193 8.81 -1.84 3.78
N VAL A 194 9.93 -2.57 3.72
CA VAL A 194 10.37 -3.44 4.82
C VAL A 194 10.60 -2.64 6.10
N GLY A 195 11.26 -1.48 6.00
CA GLY A 195 11.41 -0.55 7.13
C GLY A 195 10.07 -0.11 7.71
N ALA A 196 9.10 0.23 6.85
CA ALA A 196 7.75 0.59 7.28
C ALA A 196 7.05 -0.58 8.00
N ILE A 197 7.08 -1.79 7.44
CA ILE A 197 6.49 -2.97 8.09
C ILE A 197 7.07 -3.17 9.49
N ARG A 198 8.38 -3.01 9.66
CA ARG A 198 9.00 -3.08 11.00
C ARG A 198 8.44 -2.01 11.93
N ARG A 199 8.41 -0.73 11.51
CA ARG A 199 7.85 0.36 12.33
C ARG A 199 6.39 0.15 12.68
N LEU A 200 5.61 -0.44 11.76
CA LEU A 200 4.20 -0.77 12.01
C LEU A 200 4.04 -1.87 13.05
N THR A 201 4.97 -2.82 13.11
CA THR A 201 4.85 -4.04 13.92
C THR A 201 5.76 -4.08 15.14
N ASP A 202 6.76 -3.22 15.22
CA ASP A 202 7.56 -3.05 16.43
C ASP A 202 6.65 -2.71 17.61
N PRO A 203 6.92 -3.25 18.81
CA PRO A 203 6.15 -2.91 20.01
C PRO A 203 6.18 -1.41 20.33
N GLU A 204 5.09 -0.89 20.90
CA GLU A 204 5.10 0.46 21.45
C GLU A 204 6.16 0.59 22.57
N PRO A 205 6.85 1.72 22.65
CA PRO A 205 6.74 2.91 21.83
C PRO A 205 7.68 2.93 20.62
N ASP A 206 8.37 1.85 20.29
CA ASP A 206 9.34 1.82 19.20
C ASP A 206 8.68 1.76 17.82
N GLY A 207 7.43 1.30 17.76
CA GLY A 207 6.54 1.25 16.61
C GLY A 207 5.09 1.35 17.02
N LEU A 208 4.19 0.98 16.09
CA LEU A 208 2.73 1.09 16.28
C LEU A 208 2.10 -0.17 16.91
N GLY A 209 2.86 -1.22 17.20
CA GLY A 209 2.38 -2.45 17.82
C GLY A 209 1.30 -3.20 17.02
N LEU A 210 1.24 -3.00 15.70
CA LEU A 210 0.23 -3.62 14.84
C LEU A 210 0.59 -5.06 14.52
N SER A 211 -0.43 -5.90 14.34
CA SER A 211 -0.22 -7.29 13.96
C SER A 211 0.22 -7.43 12.50
N GLN A 212 1.31 -8.14 12.24
CA GLN A 212 1.73 -8.50 10.88
C GLN A 212 0.62 -9.20 10.08
N ARG A 213 -0.28 -9.93 10.75
CA ARG A 213 -1.40 -10.64 10.10
C ARG A 213 -2.42 -9.69 9.48
N GLY A 214 -2.50 -8.46 9.96
CA GLY A 214 -3.35 -7.40 9.41
C GLY A 214 -2.71 -6.66 8.22
N ILE A 215 -1.45 -6.95 7.88
CA ILE A 215 -0.74 -6.25 6.80
C ILE A 215 -0.78 -7.11 5.53
N THR A 216 -1.16 -6.50 4.41
CA THR A 216 -1.10 -7.09 3.07
C THR A 216 -0.15 -6.28 2.20
N VAL A 217 0.85 -6.94 1.62
CA VAL A 217 1.75 -6.35 0.63
C VAL A 217 1.33 -6.86 -0.73
N SER A 218 0.95 -5.95 -1.63
CA SER A 218 0.60 -6.28 -3.01
C SER A 218 1.81 -6.11 -3.92
N THR A 219 1.89 -6.90 -4.98
CA THR A 219 2.93 -6.78 -6.00
C THR A 219 2.41 -7.26 -7.35
N VAL A 220 2.89 -6.63 -8.43
CA VAL A 220 2.65 -7.11 -9.79
C VAL A 220 3.53 -8.32 -10.16
N GLY A 221 4.44 -8.75 -9.25
CA GLY A 221 5.23 -9.96 -9.47
C GLY A 221 6.71 -9.70 -9.76
N LEU A 222 7.38 -8.85 -8.97
CA LEU A 222 8.84 -8.69 -9.01
C LEU A 222 9.48 -9.92 -8.36
N VAL A 223 9.67 -11.01 -9.11
CA VAL A 223 10.07 -12.34 -8.62
C VAL A 223 11.29 -12.29 -7.69
N PRO A 224 12.42 -11.64 -8.02
CA PRO A 224 13.55 -11.58 -7.09
C PRO A 224 13.23 -10.88 -5.77
N ALA A 225 12.33 -9.88 -5.80
CA ALA A 225 11.92 -9.17 -4.60
C ALA A 225 10.92 -9.99 -3.76
N ILE A 226 10.09 -10.83 -4.39
CA ILE A 226 9.22 -11.78 -3.69
C ILE A 226 10.07 -12.81 -2.92
N HIS A 227 11.08 -13.43 -3.53
CA HIS A 227 12.00 -14.34 -2.86
C HIS A 227 12.68 -13.66 -1.66
N ARG A 228 13.23 -12.47 -1.87
CA ARG A 228 13.84 -11.69 -0.81
C ARG A 228 12.83 -11.38 0.32
N PHE A 229 11.57 -11.07 0.00
CA PHE A 229 10.53 -10.81 0.99
C PHE A 229 10.13 -12.07 1.76
N ALA A 230 10.19 -13.25 1.13
CA ALA A 230 10.00 -14.53 1.78
C ALA A 230 11.06 -14.82 2.85
N ASP A 231 12.29 -14.34 2.66
CA ASP A 231 13.41 -14.52 3.59
C ASP A 231 13.38 -13.55 4.79
N GLU A 232 12.58 -12.47 4.74
CA GLU A 232 12.41 -11.54 5.87
C GLU A 232 11.69 -12.17 7.08
N GLY A 233 11.00 -13.31 6.90
CA GLY A 233 10.29 -14.02 7.96
C GLY A 233 8.99 -13.36 8.42
N PHE A 234 8.49 -12.36 7.70
CA PHE A 234 7.22 -11.70 8.02
C PHE A 234 6.01 -12.62 7.90
N LYS A 235 5.00 -12.37 8.76
CA LYS A 235 3.70 -13.04 8.72
C LYS A 235 2.62 -12.17 8.03
N CYS A 236 3.03 -11.25 7.18
CA CYS A 236 2.15 -10.46 6.34
C CYS A 236 1.46 -11.34 5.29
N ARG A 237 0.35 -10.88 4.71
CA ARG A 237 -0.23 -11.49 3.52
C ARG A 237 0.49 -10.96 2.28
N LEU A 238 0.85 -11.84 1.37
CA LEU A 238 1.27 -11.44 0.02
C LEU A 238 0.05 -11.46 -0.89
N ALA A 239 -0.12 -10.42 -1.70
CA ALA A 239 -1.13 -10.34 -2.75
C ALA A 239 -0.42 -10.15 -4.10
N ILE A 240 -0.74 -11.01 -5.07
CA ILE A 240 -0.22 -10.90 -6.44
C ILE A 240 -1.31 -10.28 -7.32
N SER A 241 -1.02 -9.11 -7.87
CA SER A 241 -1.81 -8.47 -8.91
C SER A 241 -1.57 -9.19 -10.24
N LEU A 242 -2.38 -10.23 -10.49
CA LEU A 242 -2.16 -11.15 -11.62
C LEU A 242 -2.82 -10.66 -12.90
N HIS A 243 -4.12 -10.38 -12.86
CA HIS A 243 -4.98 -9.78 -13.90
C HIS A 243 -5.13 -10.55 -15.21
N ALA A 244 -4.33 -11.58 -15.46
CA ALA A 244 -4.50 -12.56 -16.55
C ALA A 244 -3.82 -13.88 -16.18
N PRO A 245 -4.41 -15.05 -16.55
CA PRO A 245 -3.82 -16.36 -16.27
C PRO A 245 -2.91 -16.85 -17.41
N ASP A 246 -2.77 -16.08 -18.48
CA ASP A 246 -1.95 -16.36 -19.65
C ASP A 246 -0.98 -15.22 -19.91
N ASP A 247 0.23 -15.58 -20.38
CA ASP A 247 1.31 -14.63 -20.58
C ASP A 247 1.04 -13.66 -21.72
N GLU A 248 0.36 -14.11 -22.77
CA GLU A 248 0.07 -13.29 -23.95
C GLU A 248 -0.76 -12.06 -23.57
N LEU A 249 -1.85 -12.25 -22.83
CA LEU A 249 -2.65 -11.14 -22.36
C LEU A 249 -1.93 -10.38 -21.24
N ARG A 250 -1.28 -11.09 -20.32
CA ARG A 250 -0.61 -10.44 -19.19
C ARG A 250 0.53 -9.52 -19.62
N ASP A 251 1.25 -9.85 -20.69
CA ASP A 251 2.30 -8.97 -21.25
C ASP A 251 1.72 -7.58 -21.64
N THR A 252 0.45 -7.52 -22.03
CA THR A 252 -0.23 -6.28 -22.41
C THR A 252 -0.83 -5.52 -21.24
N LEU A 253 -1.33 -6.22 -20.22
CA LEU A 253 -1.99 -5.63 -19.04
C LEU A 253 -1.00 -5.28 -17.91
N VAL A 254 0.03 -6.10 -17.76
CA VAL A 254 1.03 -5.97 -16.70
C VAL A 254 2.42 -6.10 -17.32
N PRO A 255 3.00 -5.00 -17.84
CA PRO A 255 4.21 -5.05 -18.68
C PRO A 255 5.41 -5.76 -18.04
N VAL A 256 5.49 -5.83 -16.71
CA VAL A 256 6.56 -6.56 -16.01
C VAL A 256 6.53 -8.06 -16.31
N ASN A 257 5.41 -8.60 -16.80
CA ASN A 257 5.30 -10.01 -17.24
C ASN A 257 6.25 -10.36 -18.40
N THR A 258 6.71 -9.38 -19.15
CA THR A 258 7.76 -9.59 -20.17
C THR A 258 9.09 -10.06 -19.56
N ARG A 259 9.32 -9.79 -18.26
CA ARG A 259 10.50 -10.23 -17.51
C ARG A 259 10.27 -11.49 -16.69
N TRP A 260 9.08 -11.63 -16.06
CA TRP A 260 8.72 -12.75 -15.20
C TRP A 260 7.32 -13.22 -15.54
N LYS A 261 7.25 -14.42 -16.08
CA LYS A 261 6.02 -15.02 -16.61
C LYS A 261 5.08 -15.46 -15.49
N VAL A 262 3.80 -15.65 -15.81
CA VAL A 262 2.75 -16.06 -14.88
C VAL A 262 3.21 -17.20 -13.97
N ARG A 263 3.84 -18.21 -14.52
CA ARG A 263 4.30 -19.39 -13.77
C ARG A 263 5.36 -19.02 -12.73
N GLU A 264 6.37 -18.25 -13.12
CA GLU A 264 7.46 -17.83 -12.23
C GLU A 264 6.92 -16.96 -11.08
N VAL A 265 5.98 -16.05 -11.37
CA VAL A 265 5.34 -15.20 -10.37
C VAL A 265 4.52 -16.02 -9.37
N LEU A 266 3.75 -17.00 -9.84
CA LEU A 266 2.97 -17.89 -8.98
C LEU A 266 3.88 -18.80 -8.13
N ASP A 267 4.93 -19.37 -8.72
CA ASP A 267 5.88 -20.23 -8.00
C ASP A 267 6.60 -19.45 -6.88
N ALA A 268 7.03 -18.21 -7.15
CA ALA A 268 7.59 -17.32 -6.12
C ALA A 268 6.56 -16.98 -5.02
N GLY A 269 5.30 -16.75 -5.38
CA GLY A 269 4.22 -16.53 -4.43
C GLY A 269 3.95 -17.75 -3.55
N PHE A 270 4.02 -18.97 -4.09
CA PHE A 270 3.86 -20.19 -3.31
C PHE A 270 5.05 -20.48 -2.40
N GLU A 271 6.28 -20.16 -2.81
CA GLU A 271 7.44 -20.21 -1.91
C GLU A 271 7.24 -19.26 -0.71
N TYR A 272 6.73 -18.04 -0.94
CA TYR A 272 6.37 -17.16 0.16
C TYR A 272 5.34 -17.78 1.12
N VAL A 273 4.31 -18.45 0.58
CA VAL A 273 3.30 -19.17 1.37
C VAL A 273 3.94 -20.23 2.26
N GLU A 274 4.84 -21.03 1.73
CA GLU A 274 5.55 -22.09 2.46
C GLU A 274 6.37 -21.50 3.62
N LYS A 275 7.13 -20.43 3.38
CA LYS A 275 7.97 -19.78 4.40
C LYS A 275 7.15 -18.99 5.43
N SER A 276 6.10 -18.31 5.00
CA SER A 276 5.31 -17.44 5.88
C SER A 276 4.21 -18.18 6.64
N GLY A 277 3.70 -19.30 6.11
CA GLY A 277 2.50 -19.98 6.57
C GLY A 277 1.21 -19.18 6.32
N ARG A 278 1.24 -18.20 5.39
CA ARG A 278 0.11 -17.33 5.06
C ARG A 278 -0.46 -17.69 3.70
N ARG A 279 -1.79 -17.69 3.58
CA ARG A 279 -2.47 -17.91 2.29
C ARG A 279 -2.14 -16.78 1.30
N LEU A 280 -1.84 -17.12 0.05
CA LEU A 280 -1.65 -16.17 -1.03
C LEU A 280 -2.99 -15.51 -1.40
N SER A 281 -2.96 -14.23 -1.75
CA SER A 281 -4.07 -13.54 -2.39
C SER A 281 -3.74 -13.29 -3.86
N ILE A 282 -4.68 -13.57 -4.75
CA ILE A 282 -4.59 -13.21 -6.17
C ILE A 282 -5.60 -12.08 -6.40
N GLU A 283 -5.10 -10.93 -6.77
CA GLU A 283 -5.92 -9.78 -7.16
C GLU A 283 -6.11 -9.82 -8.67
N TYR A 284 -7.35 -9.73 -9.13
CA TYR A 284 -7.70 -9.84 -10.54
C TYR A 284 -8.74 -8.78 -10.89
N ALA A 285 -8.32 -7.72 -11.57
CA ALA A 285 -9.22 -6.72 -12.12
C ALA A 285 -9.98 -7.33 -13.30
N LEU A 286 -11.31 -7.38 -13.21
CA LEU A 286 -12.19 -7.87 -14.27
C LEU A 286 -12.47 -6.74 -15.27
N ILE A 287 -12.02 -6.91 -16.50
CA ILE A 287 -12.11 -5.94 -17.59
C ILE A 287 -12.96 -6.53 -18.69
N ARG A 288 -14.10 -5.86 -18.99
CA ARG A 288 -15.06 -6.30 -20.01
C ARG A 288 -14.40 -6.63 -21.34
N ASP A 289 -14.72 -7.79 -21.89
CA ASP A 289 -14.30 -8.29 -23.20
C ASP A 289 -12.77 -8.45 -23.36
N ILE A 290 -12.00 -8.26 -22.27
CA ILE A 290 -10.53 -8.33 -22.27
C ILE A 290 -10.03 -9.57 -21.53
N ASN A 291 -10.39 -9.71 -20.24
CA ASN A 291 -9.87 -10.79 -19.39
C ASN A 291 -10.94 -11.54 -18.61
N ASP A 292 -12.22 -11.26 -18.85
CA ASP A 292 -13.38 -11.74 -18.09
C ASP A 292 -14.07 -13.00 -18.70
N GLN A 293 -13.48 -13.61 -19.74
CA GLN A 293 -14.04 -14.80 -20.36
C GLN A 293 -13.96 -16.01 -19.41
N ALA A 294 -15.04 -16.80 -19.33
CA ALA A 294 -15.12 -17.98 -18.46
C ALA A 294 -13.95 -18.98 -18.66
N TRP A 295 -13.44 -19.16 -19.87
CA TRP A 295 -12.29 -20.04 -20.12
C TRP A 295 -11.00 -19.53 -19.42
N ARG A 296 -10.84 -18.21 -19.23
CA ARG A 296 -9.74 -17.67 -18.44
C ARG A 296 -9.95 -17.95 -16.96
N GLY A 297 -11.19 -17.86 -16.47
CA GLY A 297 -11.56 -18.29 -15.11
C GLY A 297 -11.21 -19.76 -14.87
N ASP A 298 -11.55 -20.66 -15.81
CA ASP A 298 -11.20 -22.07 -15.78
C ASP A 298 -9.67 -22.28 -15.78
N ARG A 299 -8.93 -21.57 -16.64
CA ARG A 299 -7.47 -21.63 -16.68
C ARG A 299 -6.85 -21.15 -15.36
N LEU A 300 -7.33 -20.05 -14.77
CA LEU A 300 -6.90 -19.57 -13.48
C LEU A 300 -7.19 -20.59 -12.37
N GLY A 301 -8.39 -21.17 -12.36
CA GLY A 301 -8.75 -22.22 -11.43
C GLY A 301 -7.83 -23.43 -11.50
N ARG A 302 -7.46 -23.90 -12.70
CA ARG A 302 -6.48 -25.00 -12.89
C ARG A 302 -5.11 -24.65 -12.34
N LEU A 303 -4.60 -23.44 -12.59
CA LEU A 303 -3.29 -23.00 -12.09
C LEU A 303 -3.22 -22.97 -10.55
N LEU A 304 -4.36 -22.70 -9.90
CA LEU A 304 -4.46 -22.47 -8.45
C LEU A 304 -5.03 -23.67 -7.67
N LYS A 305 -5.51 -24.72 -8.36
CA LYS A 305 -6.12 -25.90 -7.77
C LYS A 305 -5.22 -26.53 -6.71
N GLY A 306 -5.77 -26.79 -5.52
CA GLY A 306 -5.06 -27.44 -4.41
C GLY A 306 -4.01 -26.58 -3.72
N LYS A 307 -3.88 -25.31 -4.09
CA LYS A 307 -2.94 -24.37 -3.47
C LYS A 307 -3.62 -23.56 -2.35
N PRO A 308 -2.90 -23.14 -1.30
CA PRO A 308 -3.42 -22.29 -0.23
C PRO A 308 -3.55 -20.82 -0.73
N VAL A 309 -4.55 -20.56 -1.53
CA VAL A 309 -4.78 -19.30 -2.24
C VAL A 309 -6.22 -18.82 -2.08
N HIS A 310 -6.44 -17.53 -2.30
CA HIS A 310 -7.75 -16.91 -2.44
C HIS A 310 -7.72 -15.93 -3.60
N VAL A 311 -8.75 -15.93 -4.43
CA VAL A 311 -8.88 -15.00 -5.55
C VAL A 311 -9.84 -13.87 -5.15
N ASN A 312 -9.37 -12.63 -5.27
CA ASN A 312 -10.18 -11.43 -5.17
C ASN A 312 -10.41 -10.87 -6.58
N LEU A 313 -11.63 -10.92 -7.03
CA LEU A 313 -12.06 -10.29 -8.27
C LEU A 313 -12.43 -8.84 -7.96
N ILE A 314 -11.91 -7.92 -8.73
CA ILE A 314 -12.13 -6.49 -8.60
C ILE A 314 -12.82 -6.02 -9.88
N PRO A 315 -14.13 -5.71 -9.86
CA PRO A 315 -14.74 -5.02 -11.00
C PRO A 315 -13.90 -3.79 -11.35
N LEU A 316 -13.56 -3.62 -12.63
CA LEU A 316 -12.69 -2.53 -13.04
C LEU A 316 -13.31 -1.18 -12.67
N ASN A 317 -12.59 -0.37 -11.92
CA ASN A 317 -13.02 0.98 -11.62
C ASN A 317 -12.71 1.90 -12.80
N PRO A 318 -13.63 2.80 -13.18
CA PRO A 318 -13.36 3.78 -14.24
C PRO A 318 -12.13 4.62 -13.89
N THR A 319 -11.24 4.79 -14.86
CA THR A 319 -10.11 5.72 -14.72
C THR A 319 -10.21 6.79 -15.81
N PRO A 320 -9.83 8.05 -15.52
CA PRO A 320 -9.91 9.12 -16.50
C PRO A 320 -9.17 8.76 -17.80
N GLY A 321 -9.85 8.89 -18.92
CA GLY A 321 -9.28 8.58 -20.25
C GLY A 321 -9.17 7.10 -20.60
N SER A 322 -9.57 6.18 -19.71
CA SER A 322 -9.62 4.76 -20.02
C SER A 322 -10.84 4.41 -20.88
N LYS A 323 -10.61 3.60 -21.91
CA LYS A 323 -11.65 3.00 -22.72
C LYS A 323 -12.24 1.70 -22.11
N TRP A 324 -11.65 1.21 -21.04
CA TRP A 324 -12.01 -0.06 -20.43
C TRP A 324 -13.08 0.13 -19.38
N THR A 325 -13.96 -0.86 -19.25
CA THR A 325 -15.08 -0.86 -18.32
C THR A 325 -15.12 -2.16 -17.53
N ALA A 326 -15.90 -2.17 -16.43
CA ALA A 326 -16.18 -3.39 -15.67
C ALA A 326 -16.90 -4.44 -16.51
N SER A 327 -16.71 -5.71 -16.16
CA SER A 327 -17.40 -6.85 -16.75
C SER A 327 -18.92 -6.73 -16.62
N ARG A 328 -19.65 -7.39 -17.50
CA ARG A 328 -21.09 -7.56 -17.34
C ARG A 328 -21.36 -8.53 -16.18
N PRO A 329 -22.49 -8.40 -15.47
CA PRO A 329 -22.82 -9.30 -14.36
C PRO A 329 -22.85 -10.79 -14.75
N GLU A 330 -23.31 -11.11 -15.95
CA GLU A 330 -23.33 -12.47 -16.49
C GLU A 330 -21.92 -13.03 -16.72
N ASP A 331 -21.00 -12.23 -17.27
CA ASP A 331 -19.61 -12.62 -17.52
C ASP A 331 -18.84 -12.78 -16.20
N GLU A 332 -19.03 -11.85 -15.24
CA GLU A 332 -18.48 -11.94 -13.89
C GLU A 332 -18.93 -13.22 -13.19
N LYS A 333 -20.25 -13.53 -13.24
CA LYS A 333 -20.80 -14.75 -12.65
C LYS A 333 -20.18 -16.01 -13.27
N ALA A 334 -20.10 -16.07 -14.60
CA ALA A 334 -19.51 -17.20 -15.32
C ALA A 334 -18.03 -17.36 -14.97
N PHE A 335 -17.29 -16.27 -14.82
CA PHE A 335 -15.90 -16.28 -14.41
C PHE A 335 -15.71 -16.81 -12.97
N VAL A 336 -16.56 -16.36 -12.03
CA VAL A 336 -16.58 -16.86 -10.64
C VAL A 336 -16.84 -18.37 -10.61
N GLU A 337 -17.88 -18.83 -11.31
CA GLU A 337 -18.26 -20.25 -11.37
C GLU A 337 -17.14 -21.11 -11.96
N ALA A 338 -16.46 -20.63 -13.00
CA ALA A 338 -15.35 -21.31 -13.63
C ALA A 338 -14.16 -21.50 -12.68
N ILE A 339 -13.81 -20.49 -11.85
CA ILE A 339 -12.76 -20.63 -10.82
C ILE A 339 -13.21 -21.58 -9.71
N ALA A 340 -14.43 -21.40 -9.21
CA ALA A 340 -14.98 -22.18 -8.09
C ALA A 340 -15.10 -23.66 -8.42
N ALA A 341 -15.33 -24.03 -9.67
CA ALA A 341 -15.36 -25.44 -10.15
C ALA A 341 -14.07 -26.20 -9.86
N HIS A 342 -12.94 -25.50 -9.67
CA HIS A 342 -11.66 -26.10 -9.28
C HIS A 342 -11.41 -26.14 -7.77
N GLY A 343 -12.42 -25.76 -6.96
CA GLY A 343 -12.29 -25.70 -5.49
C GLY A 343 -11.44 -24.52 -4.99
N VAL A 344 -11.21 -23.52 -5.82
CA VAL A 344 -10.45 -22.31 -5.46
C VAL A 344 -11.42 -21.28 -4.85
N PRO A 345 -11.19 -20.82 -3.61
CA PRO A 345 -12.00 -19.77 -3.01
C PRO A 345 -11.88 -18.46 -3.77
N VAL A 346 -13.01 -17.90 -4.16
CA VAL A 346 -13.11 -16.66 -4.92
C VAL A 346 -14.16 -15.73 -4.32
N THR A 347 -13.87 -14.43 -4.31
CA THR A 347 -14.82 -13.38 -3.91
C THR A 347 -14.76 -12.23 -4.89
N VAL A 348 -15.90 -11.64 -5.19
CA VAL A 348 -16.00 -10.34 -5.86
C VAL A 348 -15.93 -9.27 -4.78
N ARG A 349 -15.04 -8.31 -4.95
CA ARG A 349 -14.80 -7.26 -3.97
C ARG A 349 -15.90 -6.20 -4.04
N ASP A 350 -16.47 -5.88 -2.89
CA ASP A 350 -17.28 -4.67 -2.74
C ASP A 350 -16.37 -3.45 -2.88
N THR A 351 -16.60 -2.64 -3.90
CA THR A 351 -15.75 -1.49 -4.22
C THR A 351 -16.26 -0.26 -3.49
N ARG A 352 -15.41 0.28 -2.61
CA ARG A 352 -15.65 1.54 -1.90
C ARG A 352 -14.82 2.67 -2.48
N GLY A 353 -15.30 3.90 -2.31
CA GLY A 353 -14.57 5.10 -2.68
C GLY A 353 -14.56 5.43 -4.17
N GLN A 354 -15.37 4.75 -5.01
CA GLN A 354 -15.42 5.05 -6.46
C GLN A 354 -15.78 6.51 -6.75
N GLU A 355 -16.74 7.07 -6.01
CA GLU A 355 -17.26 8.44 -6.22
C GLU A 355 -16.20 9.54 -5.95
N ILE A 356 -15.17 9.20 -5.19
CA ILE A 356 -14.08 10.12 -4.85
C ILE A 356 -12.74 9.70 -5.49
N ASP A 357 -12.78 8.86 -6.54
CA ASP A 357 -11.58 8.28 -7.18
C ASP A 357 -10.62 7.63 -6.16
N GLY A 358 -11.17 7.01 -5.12
CA GLY A 358 -10.43 6.37 -4.03
C GLY A 358 -10.33 4.85 -4.15
N ALA A 359 -10.94 4.26 -5.16
CA ALA A 359 -10.92 2.81 -5.38
C ALA A 359 -9.61 2.34 -6.03
N CYS A 360 -9.37 1.02 -5.99
CA CYS A 360 -8.17 0.43 -6.58
C CYS A 360 -8.02 0.81 -8.06
N GLY A 361 -6.84 1.29 -8.43
CA GLY A 361 -6.50 1.72 -9.79
C GLY A 361 -6.86 3.18 -10.12
N GLN A 362 -7.65 3.87 -9.29
CA GLN A 362 -8.11 5.23 -9.53
C GLN A 362 -7.19 6.32 -9.01
N LEU A 363 -6.32 6.02 -8.05
CA LEU A 363 -5.46 7.03 -7.41
C LEU A 363 -4.53 7.68 -8.45
N ALA A 364 -4.69 8.98 -8.65
CA ALA A 364 -3.97 9.75 -9.65
C ALA A 364 -3.20 10.94 -9.05
N ALA A 365 -3.43 11.25 -7.77
CA ALA A 365 -2.81 12.34 -7.03
C ALA A 365 -2.84 13.68 -7.79
N THR A 366 -4.02 14.08 -8.26
CA THR A 366 -4.21 15.36 -8.97
C THR A 366 -4.92 16.37 -8.07
N GLU A 367 -4.59 17.65 -8.22
CA GLU A 367 -5.26 18.76 -7.51
C GLU A 367 -6.59 19.18 -8.13
N ARG A 368 -7.11 18.43 -9.12
CA ARG A 368 -8.36 18.76 -9.84
C ARG A 368 -9.59 18.54 -9.00
#